data_57708285f3086a67b4bff61ee07cdef6
#
_entry.id   57708285f3086a67b4bff61ee07cdef6
#
_cell.length_a   1.000
_cell.length_b   1.000
_cell.length_c   1.000
_cell.angle_alpha   90.00
_cell.angle_beta   90.00
_cell.angle_gamma   90.00
#
_symmetry.space_group_name_H-M   'P 1'
#
loop_
_entity.id
_entity.type
_entity.pdbx_description
1 polymer ?
#
loop_
_entity_poly.entity_id
_entity_poly.type
_entity_poly.pdbx_seq_one_letter_code
_entity_poly.pdbx_strand_id
1 'polypeptide(L)'
;METAVVYTMLAMTLHEAPTPTIELLAATVAAVTGSWSLVGNGDKNAVDGAAVDAMRYSLSASEFGGIVVIGEGEKDEAPMLFNGELLGQGNSIDWDVAVDPIDGTKLAAAGTKGAVSVIAASERGTMLDCHEVYYMKKLVSSNAARGVLDIDASATSNVLALAKALDVPVTDVRVAVINKPINFELIEEIQEAGAQWVRFDEGDIAMAVAAATEGSGIDLLLGIGGAPEGVVTAVAVRVLGGYMQGVLAPQTPDEIERALQAGYALDKKFELEDLVSGDRHIFVLTGVTDGILVDGVREADGELTIQSMVLDSALDGARLVEVKVDA
;
A
#
# COMPACT_ATOMS: atom_id res chain seq x y z
N MET A 1 -7.29 -30.05 -10.27
CA MET A 1 -6.84 -29.31 -11.47
C MET A 1 -6.63 -27.90 -10.97
N GLU A 2 -5.38 -27.55 -10.68
CA GLU A 2 -5.02 -26.19 -10.24
C GLU A 2 -5.25 -25.24 -11.41
N THR A 3 -6.22 -24.34 -11.24
CA THR A 3 -6.42 -23.23 -12.16
C THR A 3 -5.36 -22.17 -11.80
N ALA A 4 -4.17 -22.32 -12.37
CA ALA A 4 -3.19 -21.24 -12.36
C ALA A 4 -3.80 -20.05 -13.11
N VAL A 5 -4.18 -19.01 -12.39
CA VAL A 5 -4.48 -17.71 -12.97
C VAL A 5 -3.19 -17.22 -13.60
N VAL A 6 -3.11 -17.28 -14.90
CA VAL A 6 -1.97 -16.79 -15.68
C VAL A 6 -2.04 -15.27 -15.62
N TYR A 7 -1.31 -14.66 -14.66
CA TYR A 7 -0.92 -13.26 -14.80
C TYR A 7 -0.16 -13.15 -16.12
N THR A 8 -0.68 -12.38 -17.06
CA THR A 8 0.05 -12.10 -18.28
C THR A 8 1.21 -11.20 -17.90
N MET A 9 2.34 -11.82 -17.52
CA MET A 9 3.61 -11.16 -17.28
C MET A 9 4.11 -10.63 -18.63
N LEU A 10 3.71 -9.43 -18.99
CA LEU A 10 4.40 -8.66 -19.98
C LEU A 10 5.58 -7.99 -19.28
N ALA A 11 6.79 -8.52 -19.51
CA ALA A 11 7.99 -7.78 -19.18
C ALA A 11 7.90 -6.44 -19.92
N MET A 12 7.60 -5.38 -19.16
CA MET A 12 7.55 -4.03 -19.71
C MET A 12 8.97 -3.64 -20.04
N THR A 13 9.26 -3.39 -21.31
CA THR A 13 10.44 -2.61 -21.65
C THR A 13 10.20 -1.21 -21.09
N LEU A 14 11.09 -0.73 -20.21
CA LEU A 14 11.00 0.59 -19.54
C LEU A 14 10.79 1.76 -20.51
N HIS A 15 11.03 1.55 -21.82
CA HIS A 15 10.82 2.54 -22.87
C HIS A 15 9.35 2.82 -23.24
N GLU A 16 8.41 2.02 -22.77
CA GLU A 16 6.98 2.18 -23.08
C GLU A 16 6.17 2.83 -21.93
N ALA A 17 6.78 2.95 -20.73
CA ALA A 17 6.11 3.56 -19.59
C ALA A 17 6.17 5.10 -19.67
N PRO A 18 5.13 5.80 -19.18
CA PRO A 18 5.20 7.24 -18.97
C PRO A 18 6.37 7.64 -18.08
N THR A 19 6.99 8.81 -18.34
CA THR A 19 8.13 9.31 -17.57
C THR A 19 7.87 9.33 -16.05
N PRO A 20 6.71 9.83 -15.54
CA PRO A 20 6.44 9.80 -14.10
C PRO A 20 6.50 8.39 -13.51
N THR A 21 5.97 7.39 -14.21
CA THR A 21 5.96 5.99 -13.76
C THR A 21 7.38 5.43 -13.63
N ILE A 22 8.26 5.74 -14.59
CA ILE A 22 9.66 5.34 -14.57
C ILE A 22 10.41 5.99 -13.39
N GLU A 23 10.17 7.27 -13.14
CA GLU A 23 10.80 8.00 -12.05
C GLU A 23 10.35 7.50 -10.67
N LEU A 24 9.06 7.18 -10.50
CA LEU A 24 8.54 6.59 -9.27
C LEU A 24 9.08 5.15 -9.06
N LEU A 25 9.19 4.34 -10.11
CA LEU A 25 9.84 3.04 -10.05
C LEU A 25 11.32 3.18 -9.65
N ALA A 26 12.04 4.11 -10.25
CA ALA A 26 13.43 4.37 -9.89
C ALA A 26 13.58 4.78 -8.41
N ALA A 27 12.62 5.54 -7.86
CA ALA A 27 12.63 5.95 -6.47
C ALA A 27 12.45 4.79 -5.49
N THR A 28 11.52 3.85 -5.75
CA THR A 28 11.34 2.66 -4.91
C THR A 28 12.52 1.67 -5.05
N VAL A 29 13.05 1.49 -6.26
CA VAL A 29 14.27 0.70 -6.49
C VAL A 29 15.46 1.30 -5.74
N ALA A 30 15.61 2.63 -5.75
CA ALA A 30 16.67 3.31 -4.99
C ALA A 30 16.52 3.08 -3.48
N ALA A 31 15.30 3.19 -2.93
CA ALA A 31 15.02 2.90 -1.52
C ALA A 31 15.46 1.49 -1.12
N VAL A 32 15.07 0.50 -1.93
CA VAL A 32 15.42 -0.92 -1.70
C VAL A 32 16.93 -1.13 -1.81
N THR A 33 17.57 -0.61 -2.86
CA THR A 33 19.03 -0.74 -3.05
C THR A 33 19.80 -0.08 -1.92
N GLY A 34 19.42 1.14 -1.53
CA GLY A 34 20.09 1.90 -0.47
C GLY A 34 19.97 1.27 0.91
N SER A 35 18.89 0.54 1.18
CA SER A 35 18.65 -0.12 2.46
C SER A 35 19.06 -1.60 2.50
N TRP A 36 19.33 -2.23 1.34
CA TRP A 36 19.55 -3.68 1.24
C TRP A 36 20.63 -4.23 2.17
N SER A 37 21.78 -3.57 2.27
CA SER A 37 22.87 -4.01 3.15
C SER A 37 22.54 -4.00 4.64
N LEU A 38 21.44 -3.37 5.02
CA LEU A 38 20.97 -3.25 6.40
C LEU A 38 19.81 -4.22 6.70
N VAL A 39 19.24 -4.86 5.68
CA VAL A 39 18.16 -5.86 5.85
C VAL A 39 18.67 -7.03 6.67
N GLY A 40 17.92 -7.43 7.70
CA GLY A 40 18.30 -8.53 8.59
C GLY A 40 19.31 -8.17 9.69
N ASN A 41 19.71 -6.90 9.84
CA ASN A 41 20.67 -6.47 10.86
C ASN A 41 20.06 -6.21 12.24
N GLY A 42 18.72 -6.19 12.34
CA GLY A 42 17.97 -5.94 13.59
C GLY A 42 17.74 -4.46 13.92
N ASP A 43 18.29 -3.52 13.15
CA ASP A 43 18.11 -2.07 13.36
C ASP A 43 17.08 -1.49 12.37
N LYS A 44 15.83 -1.40 12.81
CA LYS A 44 14.74 -0.88 11.99
C LYS A 44 14.95 0.60 11.58
N ASN A 45 15.54 1.42 12.45
CA ASN A 45 15.72 2.85 12.15
C ASN A 45 16.82 3.04 11.12
N ALA A 46 17.87 2.19 11.12
CA ALA A 46 18.91 2.24 10.13
C ALA A 46 18.40 1.84 8.74
N VAL A 47 17.60 0.76 8.66
CA VAL A 47 16.96 0.30 7.40
C VAL A 47 16.06 1.39 6.83
N ASP A 48 15.16 1.92 7.66
CA ASP A 48 14.19 2.93 7.30
C ASP A 48 14.86 4.23 6.84
N GLY A 49 15.77 4.77 7.64
CA GLY A 49 16.49 5.99 7.30
C GLY A 49 17.28 5.89 5.98
N ALA A 50 17.91 4.74 5.72
CA ALA A 50 18.65 4.53 4.46
C ALA A 50 17.69 4.50 3.26
N ALA A 51 16.50 3.89 3.40
CA ALA A 51 15.49 3.87 2.36
C ALA A 51 14.92 5.26 2.07
N VAL A 52 14.59 6.03 3.13
CA VAL A 52 14.13 7.43 3.04
C VAL A 52 15.14 8.28 2.29
N ASP A 53 16.42 8.25 2.69
CA ASP A 53 17.50 9.01 2.07
C ASP A 53 17.64 8.70 0.58
N ALA A 54 17.63 7.42 0.22
CA ALA A 54 17.82 6.96 -1.15
C ALA A 54 16.60 7.31 -2.04
N MET A 55 15.37 7.10 -1.54
CA MET A 55 14.14 7.47 -2.25
C MET A 55 14.11 8.97 -2.52
N ARG A 56 14.35 9.79 -1.50
CA ARG A 56 14.38 11.24 -1.61
C ARG A 56 15.43 11.73 -2.59
N TYR A 57 16.63 11.17 -2.53
CA TYR A 57 17.69 11.51 -3.48
C TYR A 57 17.27 11.24 -4.93
N SER A 58 16.69 10.08 -5.19
CA SER A 58 16.18 9.72 -6.52
C SER A 58 15.10 10.68 -7.00
N LEU A 59 14.10 10.97 -6.15
CA LEU A 59 13.03 11.90 -6.49
C LEU A 59 13.55 13.33 -6.71
N SER A 60 14.52 13.79 -5.92
CA SER A 60 15.08 15.15 -6.05
C SER A 60 15.80 15.39 -7.39
N ALA A 61 16.28 14.33 -8.02
CA ALA A 61 16.98 14.38 -9.30
C ALA A 61 16.03 14.21 -10.51
N SER A 62 14.76 13.88 -10.28
CA SER A 62 13.77 13.59 -11.33
C SER A 62 13.16 14.87 -11.92
N GLU A 63 12.59 14.76 -13.12
CA GLU A 63 11.76 15.80 -13.73
C GLU A 63 10.32 15.78 -13.20
N PHE A 64 9.99 14.82 -12.36
CA PHE A 64 8.71 14.68 -11.67
C PHE A 64 8.39 15.94 -10.86
N GLY A 65 7.15 16.39 -10.89
CA GLY A 65 6.67 17.53 -10.10
C GLY A 65 5.54 17.10 -9.16
N GLY A 66 5.85 16.90 -7.89
CA GLY A 66 4.87 16.46 -6.90
C GLY A 66 5.00 17.17 -5.56
N ILE A 67 4.00 16.95 -4.70
CA ILE A 67 4.01 17.34 -3.30
C ILE A 67 3.64 16.13 -2.44
N VAL A 68 4.38 15.90 -1.38
CA VAL A 68 4.08 14.85 -0.41
C VAL A 68 2.81 15.20 0.36
N VAL A 69 1.78 14.39 0.25
CA VAL A 69 0.54 14.45 1.04
C VAL A 69 0.61 13.48 2.20
N ILE A 70 1.23 12.33 1.98
CA ILE A 70 1.47 11.30 2.99
C ILE A 70 2.95 10.92 2.90
N GLY A 71 3.69 11.10 3.99
CA GLY A 71 5.13 10.87 4.04
C GLY A 71 5.60 10.46 5.42
N GLU A 72 6.94 10.50 5.61
CA GLU A 72 7.65 10.09 6.82
C GLU A 72 7.76 11.25 7.82
N GLY A 73 6.82 11.32 8.78
CA GLY A 73 6.90 12.23 9.92
C GLY A 73 6.58 13.70 9.63
N GLU A 74 6.78 14.52 10.67
CA GLU A 74 6.56 15.95 10.62
C GLU A 74 7.85 16.69 10.23
N LYS A 75 7.69 17.86 9.62
CA LYS A 75 8.77 18.71 9.08
C LYS A 75 9.94 18.97 10.05
N ASP A 76 9.64 19.06 11.35
CA ASP A 76 10.64 19.39 12.36
C ASP A 76 11.27 18.16 13.04
N GLU A 77 10.68 16.95 12.86
CA GLU A 77 11.15 15.71 13.49
C GLU A 77 11.82 14.75 12.48
N ALA A 78 11.36 14.75 11.23
CA ALA A 78 11.98 14.01 10.13
C ALA A 78 12.16 14.96 8.94
N PRO A 79 13.38 15.44 8.65
CA PRO A 79 13.59 16.48 7.64
C PRO A 79 13.47 15.99 6.20
N MET A 80 12.91 14.79 5.96
CA MET A 80 12.88 14.15 4.65
C MET A 80 11.54 13.47 4.37
N LEU A 81 11.01 13.66 3.15
CA LEU A 81 9.72 13.14 2.69
C LEU A 81 8.55 13.48 3.64
N PHE A 82 8.61 14.68 4.24
CA PHE A 82 7.58 15.16 5.15
C PHE A 82 6.35 15.70 4.39
N ASN A 83 5.21 15.71 5.03
CA ASN A 83 3.98 16.26 4.46
C ASN A 83 4.16 17.72 4.04
N GLY A 84 3.92 18.00 2.75
CA GLY A 84 4.13 19.30 2.12
C GLY A 84 5.51 19.47 1.47
N GLU A 85 6.43 18.50 1.52
CA GLU A 85 7.70 18.55 0.78
C GLU A 85 7.45 18.51 -0.73
N LEU A 86 8.12 19.40 -1.46
CA LEU A 86 8.10 19.43 -2.92
C LEU A 86 9.12 18.43 -3.47
N LEU A 87 8.69 17.62 -4.43
CA LEU A 87 9.50 16.57 -5.03
C LEU A 87 9.81 16.89 -6.48
N GLY A 88 11.06 16.59 -6.87
CA GLY A 88 11.56 16.70 -8.24
C GLY A 88 11.87 18.13 -8.67
N GLN A 89 12.28 18.27 -9.94
CA GLN A 89 12.69 19.52 -10.57
C GLN A 89 11.68 20.04 -11.60
N GLY A 90 10.51 19.40 -11.68
CA GLY A 90 9.44 19.76 -12.61
C GLY A 90 8.99 21.22 -12.46
N ASN A 91 8.64 21.87 -13.58
CA ASN A 91 8.17 23.26 -13.60
C ASN A 91 6.74 23.44 -13.04
N SER A 92 6.02 22.36 -12.81
CA SER A 92 4.66 22.33 -12.27
C SER A 92 4.56 21.26 -11.18
N ILE A 93 3.64 21.45 -10.23
CA ILE A 93 3.29 20.46 -9.21
C ILE A 93 1.99 19.80 -9.66
N ASP A 94 2.13 18.70 -10.40
CA ASP A 94 1.00 18.01 -11.06
C ASP A 94 0.46 16.84 -10.23
N TRP A 95 1.21 16.41 -9.20
CA TRP A 95 0.94 15.19 -8.44
C TRP A 95 0.85 15.40 -6.94
N ASP A 96 -0.15 14.81 -6.31
CA ASP A 96 -0.12 14.43 -4.90
C ASP A 96 0.66 13.13 -4.77
N VAL A 97 1.55 13.03 -3.79
CA VAL A 97 2.41 11.86 -3.58
C VAL A 97 2.23 11.32 -2.18
N ALA A 98 2.11 10.00 -2.08
CA ALA A 98 2.12 9.27 -0.83
C ALA A 98 3.25 8.25 -0.85
N VAL A 99 4.09 8.21 0.18
CA VAL A 99 5.25 7.33 0.27
C VAL A 99 5.25 6.54 1.56
N ASP A 100 5.73 5.32 1.46
CA ASP A 100 6.21 4.50 2.56
C ASP A 100 7.50 3.83 2.08
N PRO A 101 8.68 4.40 2.40
CA PRO A 101 9.95 3.87 1.93
C PRO A 101 10.21 2.43 2.36
N ILE A 102 9.71 2.00 3.53
CA ILE A 102 9.70 0.60 3.97
C ILE A 102 8.42 0.27 4.75
N ASP A 103 7.34 -0.11 4.08
CA ASP A 103 6.20 -0.76 4.73
C ASP A 103 6.63 -2.13 5.28
N GLY A 104 6.48 -2.32 6.59
CA GLY A 104 7.03 -3.49 7.29
C GLY A 104 8.48 -3.32 7.75
N THR A 105 8.84 -2.17 8.31
CA THR A 105 10.21 -1.85 8.78
C THR A 105 10.80 -2.90 9.72
N LYS A 106 9.99 -3.49 10.64
CA LYS A 106 10.47 -4.57 11.51
C LYS A 106 10.71 -5.87 10.76
N LEU A 107 9.93 -6.14 9.69
CA LEU A 107 10.13 -7.31 8.83
C LEU A 107 11.46 -7.17 8.09
N ALA A 108 11.72 -6.00 7.50
CA ALA A 108 12.99 -5.69 6.84
C ALA A 108 14.18 -5.81 7.81
N ALA A 109 14.09 -5.21 9.00
CA ALA A 109 15.14 -5.29 10.01
C ALA A 109 15.40 -6.71 10.49
N ALA A 110 14.39 -7.57 10.55
CA ALA A 110 14.52 -8.98 10.91
C ALA A 110 14.90 -9.89 9.71
N GLY A 111 14.91 -9.38 8.49
CA GLY A 111 15.09 -10.18 7.27
C GLY A 111 13.98 -11.19 7.03
N THR A 112 12.77 -10.91 7.53
CA THR A 112 11.58 -11.76 7.39
C THR A 112 10.70 -11.29 6.24
N LYS A 113 9.82 -12.18 5.76
CA LYS A 113 8.98 -11.93 4.58
C LYS A 113 7.97 -10.81 4.80
N GLY A 114 7.70 -10.05 3.74
CA GLY A 114 6.58 -9.13 3.65
C GLY A 114 6.93 -7.64 3.61
N ALA A 115 8.23 -7.26 3.71
CA ALA A 115 8.64 -5.86 3.62
C ALA A 115 8.70 -5.40 2.16
N VAL A 116 8.15 -4.20 1.90
CA VAL A 116 8.11 -3.57 0.58
C VAL A 116 8.42 -2.08 0.67
N SER A 117 8.90 -1.49 -0.42
CA SER A 117 8.96 -0.04 -0.61
C SER A 117 7.82 0.41 -1.48
N VAL A 118 7.11 1.47 -1.11
CA VAL A 118 5.90 1.90 -1.81
C VAL A 118 5.92 3.40 -2.10
N ILE A 119 5.47 3.76 -3.30
CA ILE A 119 5.13 5.12 -3.69
C ILE A 119 3.84 5.12 -4.50
N ALA A 120 2.98 6.09 -4.21
CA ALA A 120 1.75 6.32 -4.92
C ALA A 120 1.65 7.78 -5.36
N ALA A 121 1.13 8.04 -6.55
CA ALA A 121 0.88 9.38 -7.05
C ALA A 121 -0.52 9.47 -7.68
N SER A 122 -1.18 10.59 -7.46
CA SER A 122 -2.46 10.94 -8.07
C SER A 122 -2.46 12.39 -8.50
N GLU A 123 -3.39 12.80 -9.36
CA GLU A 123 -3.51 14.20 -9.76
C GLU A 123 -3.50 15.13 -8.56
N ARG A 124 -2.92 16.31 -8.71
CA ARG A 124 -2.80 17.29 -7.64
C ARG A 124 -4.15 17.66 -7.03
N GLY A 125 -4.27 17.51 -5.70
CA GLY A 125 -5.47 17.85 -4.91
C GLY A 125 -6.53 16.76 -4.88
N THR A 126 -6.17 15.51 -5.22
CA THR A 126 -7.12 14.38 -5.29
C THR A 126 -6.96 13.34 -4.20
N MET A 127 -5.86 13.33 -3.44
CA MET A 127 -5.68 12.46 -2.29
C MET A 127 -6.30 13.04 -1.02
N LEU A 128 -6.94 12.17 -0.23
CA LEU A 128 -7.39 12.54 1.12
C LEU A 128 -6.17 12.86 2.00
N ASP A 129 -6.15 14.05 2.55
CA ASP A 129 -5.22 14.40 3.62
C ASP A 129 -5.77 13.87 4.96
N CYS A 130 -5.02 13.03 5.64
CA CYS A 130 -5.41 12.42 6.91
C CYS A 130 -4.32 12.56 8.00
N HIS A 131 -3.41 13.54 7.87
CA HIS A 131 -2.22 13.69 8.72
C HIS A 131 -2.51 13.80 10.23
N GLU A 132 -3.70 14.25 10.65
CA GLU A 132 -4.10 14.33 12.07
C GLU A 132 -4.71 13.02 12.61
N VAL A 133 -4.91 11.99 11.77
CA VAL A 133 -5.52 10.72 12.17
C VAL A 133 -4.66 9.56 11.74
N TYR A 134 -4.11 8.83 12.73
CA TYR A 134 -3.18 7.73 12.48
C TYR A 134 -3.85 6.41 12.09
N TYR A 135 -5.14 6.23 12.40
CA TYR A 135 -5.84 4.96 12.22
C TYR A 135 -7.10 5.10 11.37
N MET A 136 -7.35 4.06 10.58
CA MET A 136 -8.55 3.91 9.76
C MET A 136 -9.05 2.47 9.85
N LYS A 137 -10.36 2.29 10.08
CA LYS A 137 -11.04 1.03 9.78
C LYS A 137 -11.12 0.92 8.27
N LYS A 138 -10.68 -0.19 7.71
CA LYS A 138 -10.57 -0.44 6.26
C LYS A 138 -11.31 -1.71 5.89
N LEU A 139 -11.94 -1.67 4.72
CA LEU A 139 -12.48 -2.82 4.01
C LEU A 139 -11.97 -2.73 2.57
N VAL A 140 -11.20 -3.73 2.13
CA VAL A 140 -10.61 -3.78 0.78
C VAL A 140 -10.84 -5.16 0.18
N SER A 141 -11.33 -5.20 -1.05
CA SER A 141 -11.55 -6.45 -1.80
C SER A 141 -11.47 -6.19 -3.31
N SER A 142 -11.57 -7.24 -4.10
CA SER A 142 -11.70 -7.13 -5.55
C SER A 142 -13.03 -6.49 -5.97
N ASN A 143 -13.19 -6.25 -7.26
CA ASN A 143 -14.45 -5.68 -7.80
C ASN A 143 -15.69 -6.54 -7.51
N ALA A 144 -15.54 -7.83 -7.25
CA ALA A 144 -16.64 -8.73 -6.88
C ALA A 144 -17.38 -8.29 -5.60
N ALA A 145 -16.72 -7.50 -4.74
CA ALA A 145 -17.29 -6.96 -3.51
C ALA A 145 -18.18 -5.72 -3.70
N ARG A 146 -18.13 -5.08 -4.87
CA ARG A 146 -18.86 -3.83 -5.15
C ARG A 146 -20.36 -3.99 -5.03
N GLY A 147 -20.97 -3.20 -4.14
CA GLY A 147 -22.40 -3.28 -3.83
C GLY A 147 -22.82 -4.51 -3.02
N VAL A 148 -21.84 -5.29 -2.53
CA VAL A 148 -22.07 -6.52 -1.74
C VAL A 148 -21.60 -6.31 -0.31
N LEU A 149 -20.44 -5.70 -0.10
CA LEU A 149 -19.84 -5.46 1.21
C LEU A 149 -20.15 -4.05 1.72
N ASP A 150 -20.19 -3.92 3.04
CA ASP A 150 -20.38 -2.66 3.74
C ASP A 150 -19.55 -2.63 5.01
N ILE A 151 -18.69 -1.62 5.18
CA ILE A 151 -17.82 -1.47 6.34
C ILE A 151 -18.58 -1.32 7.66
N ASP A 152 -19.85 -0.85 7.61
CA ASP A 152 -20.71 -0.71 8.79
C ASP A 152 -21.40 -2.03 9.18
N ALA A 153 -21.41 -3.02 8.28
CA ALA A 153 -21.94 -4.35 8.58
C ALA A 153 -20.98 -5.15 9.48
N SER A 154 -21.49 -6.21 10.12
CA SER A 154 -20.66 -7.14 10.88
C SER A 154 -19.69 -7.90 9.97
N ALA A 155 -18.57 -8.38 10.53
CA ALA A 155 -17.62 -9.20 9.78
C ALA A 155 -18.29 -10.46 9.24
N THR A 156 -19.12 -11.11 10.05
CA THR A 156 -19.93 -12.28 9.64
C THR A 156 -20.78 -11.98 8.40
N SER A 157 -21.49 -10.84 8.40
CA SER A 157 -22.33 -10.44 7.27
C SER A 157 -21.49 -10.22 6.00
N ASN A 158 -20.37 -9.53 6.10
CA ASN A 158 -19.47 -9.27 4.98
C ASN A 158 -18.86 -10.58 4.42
N VAL A 159 -18.37 -11.46 5.30
CA VAL A 159 -17.76 -12.73 4.89
C VAL A 159 -18.78 -13.63 4.17
N LEU A 160 -19.99 -13.78 4.70
CA LEU A 160 -21.04 -14.58 4.08
C LEU A 160 -21.50 -13.99 2.74
N ALA A 161 -21.62 -12.65 2.67
CA ALA A 161 -21.98 -11.95 1.43
C ALA A 161 -20.88 -12.11 0.36
N LEU A 162 -19.61 -12.01 0.75
CA LEU A 162 -18.47 -12.21 -0.15
C LEU A 162 -18.38 -13.66 -0.64
N ALA A 163 -18.52 -14.65 0.24
CA ALA A 163 -18.54 -16.06 -0.13
C ALA A 163 -19.58 -16.34 -1.22
N LYS A 164 -20.77 -15.76 -1.06
CA LYS A 164 -21.84 -15.87 -2.06
C LYS A 164 -21.49 -15.15 -3.37
N ALA A 165 -20.87 -13.97 -3.32
CA ALA A 165 -20.50 -13.21 -4.51
C ALA A 165 -19.40 -13.91 -5.32
N LEU A 166 -18.48 -14.58 -4.63
CA LEU A 166 -17.39 -15.36 -5.23
C LEU A 166 -17.81 -16.77 -5.64
N ASP A 167 -19.02 -17.23 -5.27
CA ASP A 167 -19.54 -18.58 -5.48
C ASP A 167 -18.62 -19.67 -4.87
N VAL A 168 -18.13 -19.42 -3.65
CA VAL A 168 -17.29 -20.35 -2.89
C VAL A 168 -17.87 -20.64 -1.50
N PRO A 169 -17.51 -21.77 -0.87
CA PRO A 169 -17.81 -22.00 0.54
C PRO A 169 -17.18 -20.91 1.41
N VAL A 170 -17.83 -20.54 2.51
CA VAL A 170 -17.29 -19.55 3.48
C VAL A 170 -15.91 -19.98 4.02
N THR A 171 -15.68 -21.28 4.14
CA THR A 171 -14.40 -21.89 4.58
C THR A 171 -13.23 -21.61 3.63
N ASP A 172 -13.51 -21.21 2.41
CA ASP A 172 -12.50 -20.91 1.39
C ASP A 172 -12.22 -19.40 1.29
N VAL A 173 -13.06 -18.56 1.94
CA VAL A 173 -12.84 -17.11 2.01
C VAL A 173 -11.66 -16.79 2.93
N ARG A 174 -10.66 -16.08 2.39
CA ARG A 174 -9.42 -15.70 3.09
C ARG A 174 -9.45 -14.23 3.41
N VAL A 175 -9.53 -13.93 4.73
CA VAL A 175 -9.63 -12.56 5.25
C VAL A 175 -8.33 -12.17 5.93
N ALA A 176 -7.62 -11.19 5.35
CA ALA A 176 -6.45 -10.60 5.95
C ALA A 176 -6.86 -9.61 7.05
N VAL A 177 -6.36 -9.81 8.26
CA VAL A 177 -6.52 -8.88 9.39
C VAL A 177 -5.19 -8.76 10.09
N ILE A 178 -4.74 -7.52 10.31
CA ILE A 178 -3.51 -7.28 11.04
C ILE A 178 -3.64 -7.73 12.49
N ASN A 179 -2.68 -8.50 12.97
CA ASN A 179 -2.66 -9.10 14.31
C ASN A 179 -2.29 -8.06 15.37
N LYS A 180 -3.24 -7.19 15.69
CA LYS A 180 -3.11 -6.19 16.76
C LYS A 180 -4.30 -6.28 17.70
N PRO A 181 -4.14 -5.96 19.00
CA PRO A 181 -5.21 -6.10 20.02
C PRO A 181 -6.52 -5.46 19.62
N ILE A 182 -6.47 -4.35 18.91
CA ILE A 182 -7.65 -3.62 18.45
C ILE A 182 -8.54 -4.41 17.48
N ASN A 183 -8.00 -5.47 16.86
CA ASN A 183 -8.69 -6.31 15.89
C ASN A 183 -9.03 -7.72 16.43
N PHE A 184 -8.77 -8.04 17.69
CA PHE A 184 -8.95 -9.41 18.17
C PHE A 184 -10.42 -9.87 18.16
N GLU A 185 -11.37 -9.01 18.54
CA GLU A 185 -12.81 -9.33 18.47
C GLU A 185 -13.25 -9.54 17.01
N LEU A 186 -12.74 -8.74 16.07
CA LEU A 186 -12.98 -8.90 14.65
C LEU A 186 -12.44 -10.25 14.13
N ILE A 187 -11.23 -10.63 14.56
CA ILE A 187 -10.62 -11.91 14.17
C ILE A 187 -11.45 -13.10 14.68
N GLU A 188 -11.92 -13.04 15.95
CA GLU A 188 -12.79 -14.07 16.51
C GLU A 188 -14.10 -14.17 15.72
N GLU A 189 -14.74 -13.05 15.39
CA GLU A 189 -15.99 -13.03 14.60
C GLU A 189 -15.79 -13.65 13.21
N ILE A 190 -14.68 -13.36 12.52
CA ILE A 190 -14.35 -13.94 11.20
C ILE A 190 -14.19 -15.46 11.30
N GLN A 191 -13.48 -15.95 12.32
CA GLN A 191 -13.26 -17.37 12.54
C GLN A 191 -14.56 -18.10 12.93
N GLU A 192 -15.40 -17.49 13.74
CA GLU A 192 -16.73 -18.05 14.11
C GLU A 192 -17.67 -18.09 12.90
N ALA A 193 -17.57 -17.15 11.97
CA ALA A 193 -18.28 -17.18 10.69
C ALA A 193 -17.81 -18.33 9.76
N GLY A 194 -16.67 -18.95 10.06
CA GLY A 194 -16.10 -20.09 9.34
C GLY A 194 -15.09 -19.70 8.26
N ALA A 195 -14.73 -18.43 8.11
CA ALA A 195 -13.72 -17.99 7.15
C ALA A 195 -12.28 -18.19 7.68
N GLN A 196 -11.32 -18.15 6.77
CA GLN A 196 -9.90 -18.27 7.12
C GLN A 196 -9.33 -16.91 7.47
N TRP A 197 -8.79 -16.76 8.69
CA TRP A 197 -7.98 -15.60 9.02
C TRP A 197 -6.56 -15.75 8.47
N VAL A 198 -6.18 -14.84 7.58
CA VAL A 198 -4.80 -14.70 7.10
C VAL A 198 -4.10 -13.68 7.98
N ARG A 199 -3.25 -14.19 8.86
CA ARG A 199 -2.52 -13.39 9.84
C ARG A 199 -1.34 -12.68 9.18
N PHE A 200 -1.20 -11.38 9.51
CA PHE A 200 0.03 -10.62 9.29
C PHE A 200 0.26 -9.67 10.47
N ASP A 201 1.49 -9.31 10.76
CA ASP A 201 1.85 -8.49 11.91
C ASP A 201 2.28 -7.07 11.50
N GLU A 202 2.78 -6.89 10.27
CA GLU A 202 3.14 -5.63 9.60
C GLU A 202 2.97 -5.80 8.07
N GLY A 203 3.06 -4.70 7.29
CA GLY A 203 2.91 -4.75 5.84
C GLY A 203 1.46 -4.61 5.39
N ASP A 204 0.78 -3.57 5.87
CA ASP A 204 -0.65 -3.34 5.66
C ASP A 204 -0.97 -3.09 4.17
N ILE A 205 -0.10 -2.34 3.47
CA ILE A 205 -0.31 -1.96 2.07
C ILE A 205 -0.27 -3.19 1.16
N ALA A 206 0.74 -4.05 1.29
CA ALA A 206 0.88 -5.23 0.44
C ALA A 206 -0.31 -6.19 0.58
N MET A 207 -0.80 -6.40 1.82
CA MET A 207 -1.96 -7.25 2.08
C MET A 207 -3.26 -6.65 1.55
N ALA A 208 -3.42 -5.33 1.61
CA ALA A 208 -4.59 -4.63 1.09
C ALA A 208 -4.62 -4.64 -0.45
N VAL A 209 -3.48 -4.40 -1.09
CA VAL A 209 -3.37 -4.52 -2.56
C VAL A 209 -3.62 -5.96 -3.01
N ALA A 210 -3.13 -6.96 -2.26
CA ALA A 210 -3.44 -8.36 -2.53
C ALA A 210 -4.96 -8.62 -2.46
N ALA A 211 -5.66 -8.10 -1.46
CA ALA A 211 -7.12 -8.25 -1.35
C ALA A 211 -7.88 -7.62 -2.54
N ALA A 212 -7.36 -6.54 -3.12
CA ALA A 212 -7.92 -5.93 -4.32
C ALA A 212 -7.57 -6.66 -5.61
N THR A 213 -6.58 -7.57 -5.58
CA THR A 213 -6.07 -8.29 -6.74
C THR A 213 -6.69 -9.69 -6.83
N GLU A 214 -7.46 -9.94 -7.88
CA GLU A 214 -8.08 -11.25 -8.10
C GLU A 214 -7.01 -12.36 -8.19
N GLY A 215 -7.26 -13.48 -7.50
CA GLY A 215 -6.37 -14.63 -7.52
C GLY A 215 -5.08 -14.52 -6.70
N SER A 216 -4.88 -13.43 -5.95
CA SER A 216 -3.72 -13.21 -5.08
C SER A 216 -3.63 -14.20 -3.91
N GLY A 217 -4.75 -14.79 -3.55
CA GLY A 217 -4.85 -15.61 -2.36
C GLY A 217 -5.42 -14.90 -1.13
N ILE A 218 -5.83 -13.64 -1.27
CA ILE A 218 -6.56 -12.86 -0.26
C ILE A 218 -7.85 -12.38 -0.91
N ASP A 219 -8.99 -12.60 -0.26
CA ASP A 219 -10.29 -12.21 -0.80
C ASP A 219 -10.81 -10.92 -0.17
N LEU A 220 -10.40 -10.63 1.06
CA LEU A 220 -10.82 -9.46 1.82
C LEU A 220 -9.69 -9.01 2.76
N LEU A 221 -9.43 -7.71 2.85
CA LEU A 221 -8.77 -7.12 4.00
C LEU A 221 -9.82 -6.37 4.82
N LEU A 222 -9.87 -6.62 6.12
CA LEU A 222 -10.80 -5.97 7.05
C LEU A 222 -10.09 -5.65 8.36
N GLY A 223 -10.38 -4.50 8.96
CA GLY A 223 -9.89 -4.14 10.28
C GLY A 223 -9.33 -2.73 10.39
N ILE A 224 -8.80 -2.41 11.57
CA ILE A 224 -8.18 -1.12 11.87
C ILE A 224 -6.67 -1.25 11.66
N GLY A 225 -6.13 -0.40 10.79
CA GLY A 225 -4.71 -0.23 10.49
C GLY A 225 -4.37 1.25 10.30
N GLY A 226 -3.22 1.57 9.71
CA GLY A 226 -2.83 2.95 9.46
C GLY A 226 -3.73 3.67 8.46
N ALA A 227 -4.08 4.93 8.74
CA ALA A 227 -4.85 5.77 7.83
C ALA A 227 -4.00 6.21 6.61
N PRO A 228 -2.73 6.62 6.78
CA PRO A 228 -1.84 6.90 5.66
C PRO A 228 -1.75 5.73 4.68
N GLU A 229 -1.50 4.52 5.18
CA GLU A 229 -1.41 3.30 4.38
C GLU A 229 -2.75 3.00 3.67
N GLY A 230 -3.87 3.41 4.27
CA GLY A 230 -5.19 3.32 3.64
C GLY A 230 -5.30 4.18 2.39
N VAL A 231 -4.82 5.42 2.43
CA VAL A 231 -4.85 6.33 1.26
C VAL A 231 -3.86 5.87 0.19
N VAL A 232 -2.64 5.43 0.58
CA VAL A 232 -1.68 4.81 -0.35
C VAL A 232 -2.31 3.62 -1.07
N THR A 233 -2.98 2.73 -0.32
CA THR A 233 -3.71 1.58 -0.86
C THR A 233 -4.82 1.99 -1.82
N ALA A 234 -5.57 3.06 -1.51
CA ALA A 234 -6.68 3.52 -2.34
C ALA A 234 -6.24 3.85 -3.77
N VAL A 235 -5.02 4.39 -3.96
CA VAL A 235 -4.44 4.62 -5.30
C VAL A 235 -4.31 3.31 -6.08
N ALA A 236 -3.75 2.27 -5.46
CA ALA A 236 -3.64 0.95 -6.09
C ALA A 236 -5.01 0.36 -6.43
N VAL A 237 -5.96 0.43 -5.48
CA VAL A 237 -7.32 -0.10 -5.66
C VAL A 237 -8.05 0.61 -6.80
N ARG A 238 -7.82 1.92 -7.00
CA ARG A 238 -8.35 2.68 -8.14
C ARG A 238 -7.89 2.09 -9.47
N VAL A 239 -6.58 1.86 -9.62
CA VAL A 239 -6.02 1.32 -10.86
C VAL A 239 -6.45 -0.14 -11.09
N LEU A 240 -6.53 -0.94 -10.03
CA LEU A 240 -7.00 -2.33 -10.09
C LEU A 240 -8.50 -2.47 -10.36
N GLY A 241 -9.27 -1.38 -10.24
CA GLY A 241 -10.74 -1.43 -10.33
C GLY A 241 -11.40 -2.16 -9.16
N GLY A 242 -10.70 -2.30 -8.03
CA GLY A 242 -11.17 -2.97 -6.83
C GLY A 242 -12.25 -2.20 -6.07
N TYR A 243 -12.52 -2.63 -4.86
CA TYR A 243 -13.49 -2.04 -3.95
C TYR A 243 -12.85 -1.71 -2.61
N MET A 244 -13.08 -0.50 -2.10
CA MET A 244 -12.56 -0.07 -0.81
C MET A 244 -13.53 0.89 -0.12
N GLN A 245 -13.65 0.71 1.19
CA GLN A 245 -14.27 1.66 2.10
C GLN A 245 -13.36 1.92 3.29
N GLY A 246 -13.44 3.12 3.86
CA GLY A 246 -12.69 3.54 5.03
C GLY A 246 -13.52 4.35 6.02
N VAL A 247 -13.19 4.29 7.30
CA VAL A 247 -13.71 5.17 8.36
C VAL A 247 -12.54 5.56 9.24
N LEU A 248 -12.31 6.87 9.45
CA LEU A 248 -11.26 7.34 10.36
C LEU A 248 -11.52 6.83 11.78
N ALA A 249 -10.51 6.28 12.42
CA ALA A 249 -10.64 5.57 13.69
C ALA A 249 -9.60 6.03 14.72
N PRO A 250 -9.62 7.31 15.15
CA PRO A 250 -8.69 7.78 16.18
C PRO A 250 -8.87 6.98 17.48
N GLN A 251 -7.76 6.63 18.13
CA GLN A 251 -7.73 5.66 19.23
C GLN A 251 -7.70 6.30 20.61
N THR A 252 -7.34 7.56 20.70
CA THR A 252 -7.24 8.27 21.98
C THR A 252 -8.12 9.52 22.00
N PRO A 253 -8.54 9.99 23.22
CA PRO A 253 -9.29 11.24 23.33
C PRO A 253 -8.57 12.44 22.67
N ASP A 254 -7.24 12.51 22.80
CA ASP A 254 -6.44 13.58 22.22
C ASP A 254 -6.42 13.52 20.70
N GLU A 255 -6.35 12.33 20.10
CA GLU A 255 -6.48 12.16 18.64
C GLU A 255 -7.87 12.55 18.15
N ILE A 256 -8.93 12.17 18.88
CA ILE A 256 -10.31 12.56 18.56
C ILE A 256 -10.45 14.09 18.57
N GLU A 257 -9.92 14.74 19.61
CA GLU A 257 -10.00 16.19 19.74
C GLU A 257 -9.25 16.90 18.61
N ARG A 258 -8.01 16.49 18.29
CA ARG A 258 -7.24 17.04 17.16
C ARG A 258 -7.95 16.84 15.83
N ALA A 259 -8.45 15.64 15.56
CA ALA A 259 -9.17 15.33 14.34
C ALA A 259 -10.42 16.22 14.17
N LEU A 260 -11.20 16.40 15.24
CA LEU A 260 -12.39 17.28 15.20
C LEU A 260 -12.01 18.75 15.04
N GLN A 261 -10.93 19.22 15.68
CA GLN A 261 -10.43 20.59 15.52
C GLN A 261 -9.93 20.84 14.10
N ALA A 262 -9.32 19.85 13.46
CA ALA A 262 -8.89 19.89 12.06
C ALA A 262 -10.07 19.76 11.06
N GLY A 263 -11.30 19.48 11.55
CA GLY A 263 -12.51 19.44 10.73
C GLY A 263 -12.80 18.08 10.08
N TYR A 264 -12.16 17.00 10.54
CA TYR A 264 -12.45 15.65 10.04
C TYR A 264 -13.82 15.15 10.51
N ALA A 265 -14.59 14.56 9.61
CA ALA A 265 -15.82 13.85 9.90
C ALA A 265 -15.52 12.40 10.29
N LEU A 266 -15.49 12.11 11.60
CA LEU A 266 -15.09 10.81 12.14
C LEU A 266 -16.15 9.71 11.93
N ASP A 267 -17.39 10.08 11.67
CA ASP A 267 -18.50 9.19 11.34
C ASP A 267 -18.72 9.01 9.84
N LYS A 268 -17.91 9.68 9.00
CA LYS A 268 -18.01 9.57 7.55
C LYS A 268 -17.49 8.21 7.09
N LYS A 269 -18.35 7.47 6.36
CA LYS A 269 -17.91 6.38 5.50
C LYS A 269 -17.32 6.98 4.23
N PHE A 270 -16.05 6.77 4.03
CA PHE A 270 -15.34 7.13 2.81
C PHE A 270 -15.47 5.98 1.81
N GLU A 271 -16.01 6.28 0.64
CA GLU A 271 -15.89 5.40 -0.51
C GLU A 271 -14.51 5.62 -1.19
N LEU A 272 -14.15 4.75 -2.11
CA LEU A 272 -12.84 4.81 -2.79
C LEU A 272 -12.58 6.18 -3.43
N GLU A 273 -13.61 6.79 -4.03
CA GLU A 273 -13.56 8.12 -4.65
C GLU A 273 -13.37 9.27 -3.65
N ASP A 274 -13.77 9.08 -2.39
CA ASP A 274 -13.52 10.05 -1.31
C ASP A 274 -12.07 9.98 -0.80
N LEU A 275 -11.44 8.80 -0.87
CA LEU A 275 -10.05 8.60 -0.47
C LEU A 275 -9.07 9.10 -1.53
N VAL A 276 -9.36 8.79 -2.78
CA VAL A 276 -8.58 9.22 -3.95
C VAL A 276 -9.53 9.45 -5.13
N SER A 277 -9.61 10.69 -5.61
CA SER A 277 -10.40 11.06 -6.79
C SER A 277 -9.51 11.30 -8.01
N GLY A 278 -10.11 11.75 -9.14
CA GLY A 278 -9.39 12.00 -10.40
C GLY A 278 -9.22 10.74 -11.24
N ASP A 279 -8.48 10.87 -12.35
CA ASP A 279 -8.36 9.82 -13.35
C ASP A 279 -6.92 9.33 -13.56
N ARG A 280 -5.90 10.10 -13.12
CA ARG A 280 -4.50 9.73 -13.26
C ARG A 280 -3.92 9.25 -11.93
N HIS A 281 -3.52 7.98 -11.93
CA HIS A 281 -3.03 7.30 -10.75
C HIS A 281 -1.83 6.43 -11.10
N ILE A 282 -0.79 6.49 -10.29
CA ILE A 282 0.39 5.64 -10.39
C ILE A 282 0.66 5.05 -9.01
N PHE A 283 0.91 3.76 -8.94
CA PHE A 283 1.32 3.07 -7.74
C PHE A 283 2.45 2.11 -8.06
N VAL A 284 3.51 2.16 -7.26
CA VAL A 284 4.64 1.25 -7.38
C VAL A 284 4.92 0.62 -6.02
N LEU A 285 5.04 -0.70 -6.02
CA LEU A 285 5.39 -1.51 -4.86
C LEU A 285 6.58 -2.38 -5.24
N THR A 286 7.70 -2.20 -4.53
CA THR A 286 8.98 -2.89 -4.79
C THR A 286 9.34 -3.80 -3.62
N GLY A 287 9.68 -5.05 -3.90
CA GLY A 287 10.01 -6.05 -2.89
C GLY A 287 11.35 -5.78 -2.21
N VAL A 288 11.34 -5.67 -0.87
CA VAL A 288 12.53 -5.71 -0.03
C VAL A 288 12.83 -7.15 0.37
N THR A 289 11.83 -7.82 0.93
CA THR A 289 11.87 -9.25 1.26
C THR A 289 10.75 -9.98 0.54
N ASP A 290 10.81 -11.31 0.44
CA ASP A 290 9.76 -12.09 -0.25
C ASP A 290 8.36 -11.72 0.27
N GLY A 291 7.45 -11.47 -0.64
CA GLY A 291 6.08 -11.04 -0.33
C GLY A 291 5.01 -11.83 -1.08
N ILE A 292 3.76 -11.44 -0.88
CA ILE A 292 2.60 -12.05 -1.55
C ILE A 292 2.42 -11.54 -2.99
N LEU A 293 2.89 -10.32 -3.28
CA LEU A 293 2.72 -9.66 -4.59
C LEU A 293 3.99 -9.68 -5.44
N VAL A 294 5.15 -9.59 -4.79
CA VAL A 294 6.47 -9.50 -5.42
C VAL A 294 7.49 -10.33 -4.66
N ASP A 295 8.51 -10.79 -5.35
CA ASP A 295 9.68 -11.40 -4.74
C ASP A 295 10.56 -10.34 -4.07
N GLY A 296 11.27 -10.73 -2.99
CA GLY A 296 12.32 -9.93 -2.38
C GLY A 296 13.56 -9.85 -3.25
N VAL A 297 14.50 -9.00 -2.83
CA VAL A 297 15.79 -8.84 -3.51
C VAL A 297 16.54 -10.17 -3.59
N ARG A 298 17.15 -10.43 -4.74
CA ARG A 298 18.08 -11.53 -4.96
C ARG A 298 19.44 -10.95 -5.30
N GLU A 299 20.46 -11.34 -4.54
CA GLU A 299 21.85 -10.94 -4.77
C GLU A 299 22.63 -12.11 -5.34
N ALA A 300 23.26 -11.93 -6.49
CA ALA A 300 24.14 -12.89 -7.12
C ALA A 300 25.19 -12.19 -7.95
N ASP A 301 26.44 -12.65 -7.86
CA ASP A 301 27.58 -12.19 -8.67
C ASP A 301 27.84 -10.66 -8.61
N GLY A 302 27.48 -10.00 -7.50
CA GLY A 302 27.61 -8.56 -7.31
C GLY A 302 26.51 -7.74 -7.98
N GLU A 303 25.40 -8.38 -8.36
CA GLU A 303 24.21 -7.75 -8.93
C GLU A 303 23.00 -8.03 -8.04
N LEU A 304 22.16 -7.02 -7.83
CA LEU A 304 20.84 -7.17 -7.20
C LEU A 304 19.76 -7.28 -8.28
N THR A 305 18.94 -8.31 -8.20
CA THR A 305 17.70 -8.42 -8.97
C THR A 305 16.55 -8.00 -8.07
N ILE A 306 15.80 -6.98 -8.46
CA ILE A 306 14.73 -6.33 -7.69
C ILE A 306 13.44 -6.43 -8.49
N GLN A 307 12.37 -6.94 -7.86
CA GLN A 307 11.06 -7.06 -8.48
C GLN A 307 10.10 -5.99 -7.97
N SER A 308 9.34 -5.40 -8.87
CA SER A 308 8.36 -4.37 -8.58
C SER A 308 7.02 -4.67 -9.25
N MET A 309 5.92 -4.37 -8.57
CA MET A 309 4.58 -4.24 -9.16
C MET A 309 4.35 -2.78 -9.51
N VAL A 310 4.02 -2.51 -10.77
CA VAL A 310 3.70 -1.18 -11.28
C VAL A 310 2.24 -1.16 -11.73
N LEU A 311 1.47 -0.22 -11.19
CA LEU A 311 0.10 0.09 -11.57
C LEU A 311 0.07 1.53 -12.07
N ASP A 312 -0.47 1.76 -13.26
CA ASP A 312 -0.63 3.09 -13.84
C ASP A 312 -1.95 3.12 -14.61
N SER A 313 -2.79 4.12 -14.34
CA SER A 313 -4.08 4.30 -15.01
C SER A 313 -3.95 4.54 -16.54
N ALA A 314 -2.75 4.91 -17.00
CA ALA A 314 -2.45 5.03 -18.44
C ALA A 314 -2.04 3.70 -19.08
N LEU A 315 -1.86 2.65 -18.30
CA LEU A 315 -1.47 1.31 -18.75
C LEU A 315 -2.58 0.30 -18.47
N ASP A 316 -2.62 -0.77 -19.25
CA ASP A 316 -3.57 -1.87 -19.02
C ASP A 316 -3.03 -2.85 -17.96
N GLY A 317 -3.72 -2.95 -16.83
CA GLY A 317 -3.46 -3.95 -15.79
C GLY A 317 -2.16 -3.72 -15.00
N ALA A 318 -1.90 -4.64 -14.06
CA ALA A 318 -0.68 -4.66 -13.27
C ALA A 318 0.51 -5.16 -14.10
N ARG A 319 1.69 -4.56 -13.90
CA ARG A 319 2.96 -4.96 -14.50
C ARG A 319 3.93 -5.42 -13.44
N LEU A 320 4.51 -6.60 -13.62
CA LEU A 320 5.68 -7.02 -12.85
C LEU A 320 6.94 -6.67 -13.64
N VAL A 321 7.82 -5.92 -12.99
CA VAL A 321 9.06 -5.40 -13.57
C VAL A 321 10.24 -5.94 -12.76
N GLU A 322 11.25 -6.47 -13.42
CA GLU A 322 12.53 -6.82 -12.81
C GLU A 322 13.60 -5.81 -13.23
N VAL A 323 14.29 -5.27 -12.24
CA VAL A 323 15.41 -4.33 -12.43
C VAL A 323 16.66 -4.97 -11.87
N LYS A 324 17.77 -4.86 -12.61
CA LYS A 324 19.09 -5.29 -12.18
C LYS A 324 19.96 -4.08 -11.94
N VAL A 325 20.60 -4.05 -10.77
CA VAL A 325 21.52 -2.97 -10.36
C VAL A 325 22.78 -3.58 -9.75
N ASP A 326 23.89 -2.87 -9.83
CA ASP A 326 25.13 -3.26 -9.14
C ASP A 326 24.89 -3.25 -7.61
N ALA A 327 25.42 -4.28 -6.90
CA ALA A 327 25.26 -4.46 -5.45
C ALA A 327 26.16 -3.53 -4.63
#